data_5a2de8cece7f00be930b08925c031267
#
_entry.id   5a2de8cece7f00be930b08925c031267
#
_cell.length_a   1.000
_cell.length_b   1.000
_cell.length_c   1.000
_cell.angle_alpha   90.00
_cell.angle_beta   90.00
_cell.angle_gamma   90.00
#
_symmetry.space_group_name_H-M   'P 1'
#
loop_
_entity.id
_entity.type
_entity.pdbx_description
1 polymer ?
#
loop_
_entity_poly.entity_id
_entity_poly.type
_entity_poly.pdbx_seq_one_letter_code
_entity_poly.pdbx_strand_id
1 'polypeptide(L)'
;LPPDLLGQVGALDPEAIAEVARESWPVVRDADELHDALLTLFWLPESEAGNWTSLFPTLVESGRAVSLTLHASGVTPHEVRGWVSAEYKERVEQLFVDETDTTIDSIVLGWMESIGPTTVSGLADRIHLPADAINASMIRLEAQGQVLRGQFREGLGVRRQAKDESPHASRFTPHEFCHRRLLARIHRLTIGILRKEVEPVTASEFMGFL
;
A
#
# COMPACT_ATOMS: atom_id res chain seq x y z
N LEU A 1 19.15 28.38 -6.08
CA LEU A 1 18.55 27.51 -5.04
C LEU A 1 19.64 26.59 -4.52
N PRO A 2 19.79 26.42 -3.18
CA PRO A 2 20.73 25.46 -2.59
C PRO A 2 20.49 24.05 -3.11
N PRO A 3 21.54 23.23 -3.36
CA PRO A 3 21.41 21.87 -3.86
C PRO A 3 20.52 20.98 -2.98
N ASP A 4 20.45 21.25 -1.68
CA ASP A 4 19.63 20.53 -0.71
C ASP A 4 18.11 20.75 -0.92
N LEU A 5 17.71 21.88 -1.50
CA LEU A 5 16.30 22.14 -1.82
C LEU A 5 15.86 21.50 -3.14
N LEU A 6 16.79 21.27 -4.09
CA LEU A 6 16.48 20.56 -5.33
C LEU A 6 16.17 19.07 -5.11
N GLY A 7 16.78 18.45 -4.08
CA GLY A 7 16.47 17.08 -3.67
C GLY A 7 15.11 16.95 -2.97
N GLN A 8 14.59 18.02 -2.36
CA GLN A 8 13.31 18.02 -1.64
C GLN A 8 12.12 18.28 -2.57
N VAL A 9 12.31 18.93 -3.70
CA VAL A 9 11.22 19.30 -4.64
C VAL A 9 10.56 18.08 -5.31
N GLY A 10 11.20 16.91 -5.27
CA GLY A 10 10.66 15.65 -5.80
C GLY A 10 10.14 14.67 -4.76
N ALA A 11 10.37 14.91 -3.47
CA ALA A 11 9.94 14.03 -2.39
C ALA A 11 8.46 14.24 -2.06
N LEU A 12 7.74 13.15 -1.80
CA LEU A 12 6.38 13.23 -1.30
C LEU A 12 6.39 13.50 0.20
N ASP A 13 5.44 14.32 0.64
CA ASP A 13 5.29 14.64 2.05
C ASP A 13 4.76 13.42 2.84
N PRO A 14 5.40 13.04 3.97
CA PRO A 14 4.99 11.89 4.76
C PRO A 14 3.58 12.02 5.36
N GLU A 15 3.16 13.23 5.72
CA GLU A 15 1.81 13.47 6.25
C GLU A 15 0.77 13.26 5.14
N ALA A 16 1.06 13.75 3.92
CA ALA A 16 0.23 13.51 2.74
C ALA A 16 0.13 12.02 2.41
N ILE A 17 1.23 11.26 2.51
CA ILE A 17 1.23 9.80 2.33
C ILE A 17 0.34 9.13 3.39
N ALA A 18 0.54 9.48 4.68
CA ALA A 18 -0.21 8.90 5.79
C ALA A 18 -1.71 9.23 5.71
N GLU A 19 -2.05 10.46 5.34
CA GLU A 19 -3.44 10.90 5.17
C GLU A 19 -4.13 10.12 4.06
N VAL A 20 -3.53 10.05 2.86
CA VAL A 20 -4.12 9.34 1.73
C VAL A 20 -4.23 7.83 2.03
N ALA A 21 -3.23 7.22 2.65
CA ALA A 21 -3.28 5.81 3.02
C ALA A 21 -4.43 5.52 3.99
N ARG A 22 -4.62 6.38 5.01
CA ARG A 22 -5.73 6.25 5.98
C ARG A 22 -7.10 6.39 5.33
N GLU A 23 -7.26 7.37 4.42
CA GLU A 23 -8.53 7.64 3.75
C GLU A 23 -8.87 6.64 2.64
N SER A 24 -7.85 5.95 2.11
CA SER A 24 -8.03 4.93 1.07
C SER A 24 -8.40 3.57 1.62
N TRP A 25 -8.09 3.30 2.90
CA TRP A 25 -8.51 2.07 3.56
C TRP A 25 -10.03 2.05 3.72
N PRO A 26 -10.71 0.93 3.42
CA PRO A 26 -12.17 0.87 3.49
C PRO A 26 -12.70 1.25 4.87
N VAL A 27 -13.71 2.11 4.89
CA VAL A 27 -14.44 2.45 6.11
C VAL A 27 -15.65 1.55 6.18
N VAL A 28 -15.66 0.64 7.15
CA VAL A 28 -16.69 -0.39 7.31
C VAL A 28 -17.45 -0.16 8.63
N ARG A 29 -18.74 0.07 8.51
CA ARG A 29 -19.68 0.34 9.63
C ARG A 29 -20.70 -0.77 9.81
N ASP A 30 -20.99 -1.53 8.76
CA ASP A 30 -21.96 -2.60 8.74
C ASP A 30 -21.51 -3.78 7.85
N ALA A 31 -22.33 -4.83 7.81
CA ALA A 31 -22.01 -6.03 7.05
C ALA A 31 -22.02 -5.80 5.53
N ASP A 32 -22.85 -4.89 5.01
CA ASP A 32 -22.89 -4.58 3.59
C ASP A 32 -21.60 -3.89 3.15
N GLU A 33 -21.14 -2.91 3.91
CA GLU A 33 -19.85 -2.25 3.66
C GLU A 33 -18.66 -3.22 3.82
N LEU A 34 -18.75 -4.20 4.75
CA LEU A 34 -17.74 -5.25 4.85
C LEU A 34 -17.73 -6.13 3.58
N HIS A 35 -18.90 -6.47 3.05
CA HIS A 35 -18.96 -7.24 1.82
C HIS A 35 -18.35 -6.48 0.63
N ASP A 36 -18.63 -5.17 0.50
CA ASP A 36 -18.02 -4.33 -0.54
C ASP A 36 -16.50 -4.23 -0.39
N ALA A 37 -16.02 -4.17 0.86
CA ALA A 37 -14.58 -4.21 1.13
C ALA A 37 -13.96 -5.56 0.70
N LEU A 38 -14.63 -6.69 0.96
CA LEU A 38 -14.18 -8.01 0.52
C LEU A 38 -14.21 -8.15 -1.01
N LEU A 39 -15.19 -7.54 -1.69
CA LEU A 39 -15.23 -7.49 -3.16
C LEU A 39 -14.05 -6.67 -3.73
N THR A 40 -13.60 -5.65 -3.03
CA THR A 40 -12.46 -4.82 -3.45
C THR A 40 -11.13 -5.51 -3.17
N LEU A 41 -10.94 -6.04 -1.96
CA LEU A 41 -9.67 -6.62 -1.50
C LEU A 41 -9.44 -8.05 -2.01
N PHE A 42 -10.48 -8.77 -2.43
CA PHE A 42 -10.52 -10.18 -2.83
C PHE A 42 -10.15 -11.18 -1.74
N TRP A 43 -9.09 -10.91 -1.00
CA TRP A 43 -8.56 -11.69 0.11
C TRP A 43 -8.22 -10.77 1.27
N LEU A 44 -8.79 -11.02 2.45
CA LEU A 44 -8.52 -10.26 3.66
C LEU A 44 -8.04 -11.22 4.76
N PRO A 45 -6.75 -11.24 5.12
CA PRO A 45 -6.27 -11.97 6.29
C PRO A 45 -7.00 -11.51 7.56
N GLU A 46 -7.33 -12.44 8.45
CA GLU A 46 -8.00 -12.10 9.73
C GLU A 46 -7.18 -11.13 10.58
N SER A 47 -5.86 -11.15 10.46
CA SER A 47 -4.95 -10.20 11.12
C SER A 47 -5.18 -8.73 10.73
N GLU A 48 -5.70 -8.50 9.52
CA GLU A 48 -5.98 -7.18 8.97
C GLU A 48 -7.44 -6.73 9.21
N ALA A 49 -8.30 -7.63 9.66
CA ALA A 49 -9.74 -7.38 9.83
C ALA A 49 -10.06 -6.40 10.98
N GLY A 50 -9.19 -6.30 11.98
CA GLY A 50 -9.36 -5.37 13.10
C GLY A 50 -10.74 -5.44 13.75
N ASN A 51 -11.46 -4.32 13.80
CA ASN A 51 -12.79 -4.20 14.39
C ASN A 51 -13.93 -4.77 13.50
N TRP A 52 -13.65 -5.19 12.27
CA TRP A 52 -14.64 -5.79 11.36
C TRP A 52 -15.04 -7.22 11.76
N THR A 53 -14.26 -7.84 12.67
CA THR A 53 -14.48 -9.21 13.15
C THR A 53 -15.89 -9.44 13.67
N SER A 54 -16.52 -8.43 14.27
CA SER A 54 -17.91 -8.53 14.78
C SER A 54 -18.98 -8.56 13.68
N LEU A 55 -18.66 -8.10 12.47
CA LEU A 55 -19.59 -8.02 11.33
C LEU A 55 -19.55 -9.29 10.46
N PHE A 56 -18.41 -9.98 10.46
CA PHE A 56 -18.18 -11.12 9.59
C PHE A 56 -19.18 -12.27 9.78
N PRO A 57 -19.61 -12.66 11.01
CA PRO A 57 -20.60 -13.71 11.20
C PRO A 57 -21.91 -13.47 10.46
N THR A 58 -22.38 -12.23 10.37
CA THR A 58 -23.58 -11.86 9.62
C THR A 58 -23.46 -12.17 8.12
N LEU A 59 -22.27 -11.95 7.55
CA LEU A 59 -22.00 -12.29 6.13
C LEU A 59 -21.93 -13.80 5.92
N VAL A 60 -21.37 -14.54 6.87
CA VAL A 60 -21.32 -16.01 6.79
C VAL A 60 -22.73 -16.61 6.89
N GLU A 61 -23.55 -16.15 7.85
CA GLU A 61 -24.93 -16.59 8.02
C GLU A 61 -25.80 -16.32 6.80
N SER A 62 -25.57 -15.18 6.13
CA SER A 62 -26.26 -14.82 4.88
C SER A 62 -25.65 -15.48 3.63
N GLY A 63 -24.57 -16.24 3.76
CA GLY A 63 -23.89 -16.91 2.65
C GLY A 63 -23.13 -15.96 1.71
N ARG A 64 -22.84 -14.72 2.14
CA ARG A 64 -22.16 -13.69 1.33
C ARG A 64 -20.65 -13.69 1.49
N ALA A 65 -20.12 -14.32 2.54
CA ALA A 65 -18.68 -14.45 2.74
C ALA A 65 -18.34 -15.81 3.34
N VAL A 66 -17.09 -16.22 3.16
CA VAL A 66 -16.54 -17.45 3.70
C VAL A 66 -15.16 -17.18 4.33
N SER A 67 -14.81 -17.97 5.36
CA SER A 67 -13.43 -18.04 5.86
C SER A 67 -12.69 -19.14 5.13
N LEU A 68 -11.50 -18.82 4.62
CA LEU A 68 -10.58 -19.77 4.02
C LEU A 68 -9.32 -19.87 4.86
N THR A 69 -8.69 -21.04 4.84
CA THR A 69 -7.39 -21.25 5.45
C THR A 69 -6.38 -21.52 4.35
N LEU A 70 -5.34 -20.71 4.32
CA LEU A 70 -4.25 -20.81 3.35
C LEU A 70 -3.03 -21.41 4.01
N HIS A 71 -2.34 -22.28 3.28
CA HIS A 71 -1.02 -22.76 3.67
C HIS A 71 0.03 -21.86 3.04
N ALA A 72 0.50 -20.87 3.81
CA ALA A 72 1.55 -19.97 3.33
C ALA A 72 2.84 -20.76 3.07
N SER A 73 3.34 -20.68 1.84
CA SER A 73 4.63 -21.27 1.45
C SER A 73 5.75 -20.36 1.91
N GLY A 74 6.49 -20.75 2.94
CA GLY A 74 7.62 -19.98 3.50
C GLY A 74 8.61 -20.90 4.22
N VAL A 75 9.62 -20.32 4.87
CA VAL A 75 10.64 -21.04 5.65
C VAL A 75 10.01 -21.87 6.78
N THR A 76 8.88 -21.43 7.30
CA THR A 76 8.00 -22.18 8.21
C THR A 76 6.60 -22.17 7.64
N PRO A 77 6.07 -23.33 7.19
CA PRO A 77 4.67 -23.40 6.77
C PRO A 77 3.76 -23.01 7.94
N HIS A 78 2.94 -22.02 7.76
CA HIS A 78 1.92 -21.62 8.74
C HIS A 78 0.58 -21.45 8.05
N GLU A 79 -0.47 -21.74 8.81
CA GLU A 79 -1.84 -21.56 8.35
C GLU A 79 -2.24 -20.10 8.55
N VAL A 80 -2.72 -19.48 7.48
CA VAL A 80 -3.29 -18.14 7.52
C VAL A 80 -4.77 -18.22 7.25
N ARG A 81 -5.57 -17.72 8.17
CA ARG A 81 -7.00 -17.55 7.96
C ARG A 81 -7.29 -16.18 7.38
N GLY A 82 -8.25 -16.15 6.49
CA GLY A 82 -8.73 -14.90 5.92
C GLY A 82 -10.13 -15.03 5.37
N TRP A 83 -10.69 -13.90 4.99
CA TRP A 83 -12.05 -13.75 4.54
C TRP A 83 -12.10 -13.43 3.06
N VAL A 84 -13.08 -14.02 2.40
CA VAL A 84 -13.33 -13.86 0.97
C VAL A 84 -14.83 -13.69 0.77
N SER A 85 -15.24 -12.85 -0.16
CA SER A 85 -16.64 -12.82 -0.59
C SER A 85 -17.02 -14.15 -1.25
N ALA A 86 -18.29 -14.56 -1.14
CA ALA A 86 -18.78 -15.80 -1.73
C ALA A 86 -18.53 -15.87 -3.24
N GLU A 87 -18.59 -14.73 -3.92
CA GLU A 87 -18.37 -14.57 -5.37
C GLU A 87 -16.93 -14.91 -5.80
N TYR A 88 -15.96 -14.73 -4.92
CA TYR A 88 -14.55 -14.97 -5.23
C TYR A 88 -13.99 -16.24 -4.57
N LYS A 89 -14.81 -16.98 -3.82
CA LYS A 89 -14.39 -18.19 -3.11
C LYS A 89 -13.60 -19.14 -4.00
N GLU A 90 -14.21 -19.59 -5.10
CA GLU A 90 -13.61 -20.57 -6.00
C GLU A 90 -12.31 -20.07 -6.62
N ARG A 91 -12.25 -18.77 -6.99
CA ARG A 91 -11.06 -18.16 -7.56
C ARG A 91 -9.90 -18.12 -6.57
N VAL A 92 -10.18 -17.81 -5.30
CA VAL A 92 -9.15 -17.75 -4.25
C VAL A 92 -8.74 -19.16 -3.83
N GLU A 93 -9.64 -20.13 -3.76
CA GLU A 93 -9.31 -21.55 -3.51
C GLU A 93 -8.39 -22.11 -4.60
N GLN A 94 -8.62 -21.77 -5.86
CA GLN A 94 -7.80 -22.22 -6.99
C GLN A 94 -6.38 -21.64 -6.99
N LEU A 95 -6.17 -20.47 -6.40
CA LEU A 95 -4.83 -19.87 -6.24
C LEU A 95 -3.81 -20.81 -5.59
N PHE A 96 -4.27 -21.76 -4.77
CA PHE A 96 -3.41 -22.67 -4.01
C PHE A 96 -3.23 -24.01 -4.69
N VAL A 97 -3.98 -24.27 -5.76
CA VAL A 97 -3.88 -25.47 -6.60
C VAL A 97 -3.09 -25.17 -7.87
N ASP A 98 -3.41 -24.06 -8.50
CA ASP A 98 -2.74 -23.56 -9.71
C ASP A 98 -2.57 -22.05 -9.53
N GLU A 99 -1.33 -21.57 -9.42
CA GLU A 99 -1.04 -20.12 -9.32
C GLU A 99 -1.64 -19.37 -10.51
N THR A 100 -2.91 -18.96 -10.36
CA THR A 100 -3.61 -18.26 -11.43
C THR A 100 -3.27 -16.77 -11.36
N ASP A 101 -2.37 -16.32 -12.24
CA ASP A 101 -1.85 -14.95 -12.34
C ASP A 101 -2.95 -13.87 -12.25
N THR A 102 -4.09 -14.11 -12.87
CA THR A 102 -5.21 -13.13 -12.90
C THR A 102 -5.87 -12.91 -11.54
N THR A 103 -5.90 -13.92 -10.67
CA THR A 103 -6.47 -13.76 -9.32
C THR A 103 -5.49 -13.03 -8.41
N ILE A 104 -4.18 -13.35 -8.51
CA ILE A 104 -3.13 -12.60 -7.80
C ILE A 104 -3.15 -11.13 -8.22
N ASP A 105 -3.27 -10.84 -9.51
CA ASP A 105 -3.34 -9.46 -10.00
C ASP A 105 -4.55 -8.71 -9.43
N SER A 106 -5.70 -9.38 -9.30
CA SER A 106 -6.91 -8.80 -8.71
C SER A 106 -6.71 -8.49 -7.22
N ILE A 107 -6.13 -9.43 -6.45
CA ILE A 107 -5.81 -9.22 -5.03
C ILE A 107 -4.83 -8.05 -4.87
N VAL A 108 -3.70 -8.11 -5.58
CA VAL A 108 -2.67 -7.08 -5.49
C VAL A 108 -3.22 -5.71 -5.88
N LEU A 109 -4.02 -5.62 -6.95
CA LEU A 109 -4.62 -4.36 -7.39
C LEU A 109 -5.58 -3.81 -6.33
N GLY A 110 -6.49 -4.62 -5.79
CA GLY A 110 -7.44 -4.20 -4.75
C GLY A 110 -6.73 -3.67 -3.49
N TRP A 111 -5.67 -4.34 -3.07
CA TRP A 111 -4.85 -3.85 -1.97
C TRP A 111 -4.12 -2.56 -2.33
N MET A 112 -3.53 -2.46 -3.51
CA MET A 112 -2.83 -1.25 -3.96
C MET A 112 -3.76 -0.04 -4.13
N GLU A 113 -5.04 -0.25 -4.40
CA GLU A 113 -6.06 0.81 -4.41
C GLU A 113 -6.44 1.29 -3.01
N SER A 114 -6.19 0.45 -1.98
CA SER A 114 -6.64 0.67 -0.60
C SER A 114 -5.52 1.07 0.36
N ILE A 115 -4.25 0.92 -0.03
CA ILE A 115 -3.09 1.26 0.81
C ILE A 115 -2.19 2.27 0.12
N GLY A 116 -1.40 2.99 0.89
CA GLY A 116 -0.37 3.89 0.37
C GLY A 116 0.82 3.14 -0.25
N PRO A 117 1.93 3.84 -0.52
CA PRO A 117 3.14 3.23 -1.05
C PRO A 117 3.61 2.05 -0.20
N THR A 118 3.98 0.94 -0.84
CA THR A 118 4.46 -0.26 -0.17
C THR A 118 5.53 -0.97 -1.00
N THR A 119 6.36 -1.79 -0.34
CA THR A 119 7.30 -2.68 -1.00
C THR A 119 6.64 -4.03 -1.31
N VAL A 120 7.26 -4.82 -2.20
CA VAL A 120 6.81 -6.21 -2.46
C VAL A 120 6.79 -7.03 -1.17
N SER A 121 7.86 -6.97 -0.36
CA SER A 121 7.92 -7.69 0.91
C SER A 121 6.87 -7.19 1.91
N GLY A 122 6.68 -5.86 2.02
CA GLY A 122 5.69 -5.30 2.91
C GLY A 122 4.25 -5.72 2.57
N LEU A 123 3.92 -5.83 1.28
CA LEU A 123 2.62 -6.37 0.87
C LEU A 123 2.54 -7.89 1.10
N ALA A 124 3.61 -8.64 0.77
CA ALA A 124 3.68 -10.09 0.96
C ALA A 124 3.45 -10.48 2.42
N ASP A 125 4.13 -9.79 3.33
CA ASP A 125 3.99 -10.01 4.77
C ASP A 125 2.57 -9.71 5.27
N ARG A 126 1.95 -8.69 4.69
CA ARG A 126 0.62 -8.23 5.10
C ARG A 126 -0.51 -9.14 4.64
N ILE A 127 -0.44 -9.62 3.38
CA ILE A 127 -1.49 -10.47 2.80
C ILE A 127 -1.16 -11.96 2.82
N HIS A 128 0.03 -12.31 3.29
CA HIS A 128 0.54 -13.67 3.42
C HIS A 128 0.55 -14.47 2.11
N LEU A 129 0.87 -13.79 1.00
CA LEU A 129 1.10 -14.41 -0.30
C LEU A 129 2.59 -14.42 -0.65
N PRO A 130 3.04 -15.36 -1.52
CA PRO A 130 4.46 -15.44 -1.91
C PRO A 130 4.97 -14.14 -2.54
N ALA A 131 6.14 -13.67 -2.07
CA ALA A 131 6.72 -12.42 -2.54
C ALA A 131 7.02 -12.44 -4.05
N ASP A 132 7.41 -13.60 -4.60
CA ASP A 132 7.69 -13.76 -6.03
C ASP A 132 6.42 -13.60 -6.87
N ALA A 133 5.29 -14.15 -6.41
CA ALA A 133 3.99 -13.99 -7.07
C ALA A 133 3.51 -12.53 -7.04
N ILE A 134 3.68 -11.85 -5.90
CA ILE A 134 3.37 -10.42 -5.77
C ILE A 134 4.27 -9.58 -6.66
N ASN A 135 5.58 -9.88 -6.71
CA ASN A 135 6.52 -9.14 -7.57
C ASN A 135 6.14 -9.29 -9.05
N ALA A 136 5.81 -10.50 -9.49
CA ALA A 136 5.35 -10.74 -10.87
C ALA A 136 4.06 -9.96 -11.18
N SER A 137 3.10 -9.95 -10.24
CA SER A 137 1.88 -9.16 -10.36
C SER A 137 2.15 -7.65 -10.42
N MET A 138 3.01 -7.12 -9.54
CA MET A 138 3.40 -5.70 -9.56
C MET A 138 4.00 -5.29 -10.88
N ILE A 139 4.85 -6.13 -11.49
CA ILE A 139 5.44 -5.87 -12.82
C ILE A 139 4.35 -5.83 -13.90
N ARG A 140 3.38 -6.75 -13.88
CA ARG A 140 2.25 -6.74 -14.82
C ARG A 140 1.38 -5.49 -14.66
N LEU A 141 1.04 -5.12 -13.42
CA LEU A 141 0.24 -3.93 -13.12
C LEU A 141 0.98 -2.63 -13.44
N GLU A 142 2.31 -2.60 -13.28
CA GLU A 142 3.16 -1.49 -13.72
C GLU A 142 3.15 -1.35 -15.25
N ALA A 143 3.27 -2.45 -15.98
CA ALA A 143 3.18 -2.46 -17.45
C ALA A 143 1.80 -1.98 -17.95
N GLN A 144 0.73 -2.22 -17.19
CA GLN A 144 -0.63 -1.72 -17.45
C GLN A 144 -0.83 -0.27 -16.99
N GLY A 145 0.15 0.34 -16.33
CA GLY A 145 0.07 1.69 -15.78
C GLY A 145 -0.90 1.84 -14.60
N GLN A 146 -1.23 0.75 -13.90
CA GLN A 146 -2.08 0.78 -12.70
C GLN A 146 -1.28 1.18 -11.45
N VAL A 147 -0.06 0.66 -11.33
CA VAL A 147 0.88 1.03 -10.26
C VAL A 147 2.13 1.68 -10.84
N LEU A 148 2.79 2.48 -10.02
CA LEU A 148 4.03 3.16 -10.37
C LEU A 148 5.10 2.78 -9.35
N ARG A 149 6.31 2.53 -9.85
CA ARG A 149 7.48 2.21 -9.04
C ARG A 149 8.25 3.48 -8.71
N GLY A 150 8.74 3.60 -7.49
CA GLY A 150 9.53 4.74 -7.05
C GLY A 150 10.16 4.56 -5.68
N GLN A 151 10.68 5.65 -5.15
CA GLN A 151 11.14 5.80 -3.78
C GLN A 151 10.34 6.96 -3.17
N PHE A 152 9.20 6.63 -2.57
CA PHE A 152 8.23 7.64 -2.16
C PHE A 152 8.48 8.19 -0.76
N ARG A 153 9.13 7.40 0.12
CA ARG A 153 9.40 7.75 1.53
C ARG A 153 10.81 8.25 1.81
N GLU A 154 11.73 8.16 0.87
CA GLU A 154 13.14 8.55 1.06
C GLU A 154 13.47 10.02 0.74
N GLY A 155 12.49 10.93 0.73
CA GLY A 155 12.75 12.36 0.49
C GLY A 155 13.13 13.16 1.74
N LEU A 156 12.89 12.69 2.94
CA LEU A 156 13.18 13.39 4.20
C LEU A 156 14.27 12.67 4.97
N GLY A 157 15.53 13.05 4.65
CA GLY A 157 16.72 13.01 5.50
C GLY A 157 16.71 12.19 6.77
N VAL A 158 16.49 10.88 6.73
CA VAL A 158 17.05 10.03 7.75
C VAL A 158 18.50 9.76 7.33
N ARG A 159 19.37 10.74 7.60
CA ARG A 159 20.78 10.44 7.85
C ARG A 159 20.81 9.49 9.05
N ARG A 160 20.59 8.20 8.81
CA ARG A 160 21.16 7.20 9.70
C ARG A 160 22.66 7.43 9.66
N GLN A 161 23.21 7.88 10.78
CA GLN A 161 24.63 7.85 11.02
C GLN A 161 25.05 6.38 10.92
N ALA A 162 25.32 5.94 9.70
CA ALA A 162 25.99 4.67 9.44
C ALA A 162 27.47 4.89 9.81
N LYS A 163 27.76 4.71 11.08
CA LYS A 163 29.09 4.48 11.58
C LYS A 163 29.36 2.98 11.45
N ASP A 164 29.40 2.51 10.20
CA ASP A 164 30.02 1.24 9.82
C ASP A 164 30.33 1.33 8.32
N GLU A 165 31.57 1.72 8.05
CA GLU A 165 32.17 1.71 6.73
C GLU A 165 32.46 0.25 6.34
N SER A 166 31.49 -0.42 5.71
CA SER A 166 31.77 -1.60 4.90
C SER A 166 31.55 -1.26 3.43
N PRO A 167 32.60 -1.28 2.57
CA PRO A 167 32.55 -0.76 1.19
C PRO A 167 31.69 -1.57 0.23
N HIS A 168 31.01 -2.62 0.68
CA HIS A 168 30.22 -3.53 -0.17
C HIS A 168 28.74 -3.70 0.25
N ALA A 169 28.23 -2.91 1.18
CA ALA A 169 26.79 -2.85 1.41
C ALA A 169 26.16 -2.08 0.23
N SER A 170 25.77 -2.82 -0.80
CA SER A 170 24.94 -2.33 -1.89
C SER A 170 23.74 -1.59 -1.29
N ARG A 171 23.63 -0.27 -1.56
CA ARG A 171 22.51 0.58 -1.15
C ARG A 171 21.29 0.22 -2.00
N PHE A 172 20.80 -0.99 -1.88
CA PHE A 172 19.50 -1.38 -2.43
C PHE A 172 18.43 -0.99 -1.43
N THR A 173 18.01 0.27 -1.51
CA THR A 173 16.69 0.63 -0.96
C THR A 173 15.65 -0.10 -1.80
N PRO A 174 14.81 -0.94 -1.19
CA PRO A 174 13.79 -1.65 -1.95
C PRO A 174 12.85 -0.63 -2.60
N HIS A 175 12.59 -0.80 -3.89
CA HIS A 175 11.61 0.02 -4.58
C HIS A 175 10.24 -0.14 -3.95
N GLU A 176 9.54 0.97 -3.79
CA GLU A 176 8.12 1.00 -3.41
C GLU A 176 7.24 1.06 -4.65
N PHE A 177 6.04 0.55 -4.53
CA PHE A 177 4.98 0.65 -5.51
C PHE A 177 3.81 1.43 -4.91
N CYS A 178 3.15 2.22 -5.73
CA CYS A 178 1.96 2.98 -5.34
C CYS A 178 0.94 2.97 -6.47
N HIS A 179 -0.34 2.80 -6.14
CA HIS A 179 -1.40 2.92 -7.13
C HIS A 179 -1.45 4.34 -7.70
N ARG A 180 -1.56 4.47 -9.03
CA ARG A 180 -1.44 5.76 -9.75
C ARG A 180 -2.40 6.84 -9.23
N ARG A 181 -3.65 6.47 -8.84
CA ARG A 181 -4.64 7.42 -8.32
C ARG A 181 -4.24 7.95 -6.95
N LEU A 182 -3.75 7.06 -6.08
CA LEU A 182 -3.27 7.45 -4.75
C LEU A 182 -2.03 8.32 -4.85
N LEU A 183 -1.09 7.96 -5.72
CA LEU A 183 0.12 8.75 -5.96
C LEU A 183 -0.22 10.17 -6.45
N ALA A 184 -1.15 10.31 -7.39
CA ALA A 184 -1.60 11.62 -7.87
C ALA A 184 -2.25 12.45 -6.75
N ARG A 185 -2.98 11.79 -5.84
CA ARG A 185 -3.60 12.45 -4.68
C ARG A 185 -2.55 12.88 -3.65
N ILE A 186 -1.59 12.01 -3.32
CA ILE A 186 -0.47 12.30 -2.41
C ILE A 186 0.32 13.50 -2.96
N HIS A 187 0.67 13.48 -4.24
CA HIS A 187 1.40 14.56 -4.87
C HIS A 187 0.66 15.90 -4.79
N ARG A 188 -0.66 15.89 -5.00
CA ARG A 188 -1.50 17.10 -4.88
C ARG A 188 -1.50 17.65 -3.45
N LEU A 189 -1.61 16.78 -2.44
CA LEU A 189 -1.57 17.18 -1.03
C LEU A 189 -0.19 17.72 -0.65
N THR A 190 0.89 17.04 -1.07
CA THR A 190 2.27 17.49 -0.86
C THR A 190 2.47 18.90 -1.40
N ILE A 191 2.03 19.19 -2.64
CA ILE A 191 2.11 20.56 -3.20
C ILE A 191 1.28 21.55 -2.37
N GLY A 192 0.12 21.12 -1.86
CA GLY A 192 -0.73 21.95 -1.01
C GLY A 192 -0.06 22.32 0.31
N ILE A 193 0.62 21.38 0.95
CA ILE A 193 1.39 21.58 2.18
C ILE A 193 2.55 22.53 1.92
N LEU A 194 3.38 22.25 0.91
CA LEU A 194 4.52 23.09 0.54
C LEU A 194 4.11 24.54 0.21
N ARG A 195 2.95 24.76 -0.43
CA ARG A 195 2.46 26.10 -0.71
C ARG A 195 2.02 26.87 0.53
N LYS A 196 1.56 26.17 1.57
CA LYS A 196 1.20 26.80 2.86
C LYS A 196 2.44 27.18 3.68
N GLU A 197 3.54 26.43 3.54
CA GLU A 197 4.81 26.71 4.21
C GLU A 197 5.53 27.94 3.61
N VAL A 198 5.27 28.27 2.33
CA VAL A 198 5.78 29.47 1.69
C VAL A 198 4.82 30.62 2.01
N GLU A 199 4.97 31.23 3.19
CA GLU A 199 4.27 32.48 3.52
C GLU A 199 4.75 33.61 2.59
N PRO A 200 3.84 34.36 1.95
CA PRO A 200 4.23 35.54 1.20
C PRO A 200 4.77 36.60 2.15
N VAL A 201 6.06 36.89 2.08
CA VAL A 201 6.67 38.03 2.79
C VAL A 201 5.98 39.32 2.35
N THR A 202 5.60 40.15 3.31
CA THR A 202 5.00 41.46 3.01
C THR A 202 6.04 42.36 2.34
N ALA A 203 5.58 43.33 1.54
CA ALA A 203 6.46 44.29 0.87
C ALA A 203 7.37 45.07 1.87
N SER A 204 6.92 45.29 3.12
CA SER A 204 7.73 45.90 4.19
C SER A 204 8.85 44.99 4.71
N GLU A 205 8.63 43.68 4.81
CA GLU A 205 9.66 42.70 5.22
C GLU A 205 10.69 42.55 4.11
N PHE A 206 10.27 42.53 2.83
CA PHE A 206 11.19 42.50 1.70
C PHE A 206 12.08 43.76 1.62
N MET A 207 11.53 44.95 1.92
CA MET A 207 12.27 46.21 1.93
C MET A 207 13.26 46.34 3.11
N GLY A 208 13.07 45.54 4.18
CA GLY A 208 14.02 45.47 5.31
C GLY A 208 15.25 44.63 5.02
N PHE A 209 15.27 43.86 3.91
CA PHE A 209 16.41 43.06 3.46
C PHE A 209 17.32 43.74 2.42
N LEU A 210 16.91 44.90 1.91
CA LEU A 210 17.68 45.75 0.99
C LEU A 210 18.39 46.88 1.75
#